data_a6bf4670cf2daf75f93c02578be1303c
#
_entry.id   a6bf4670cf2daf75f93c02578be1303c
#
_cell.length_a   1.000
_cell.length_b   1.000
_cell.length_c   1.000
_cell.angle_alpha   90.00
_cell.angle_beta   90.00
_cell.angle_gamma   90.00
#
_symmetry.space_group_name_H-M   'P 1'
#
loop_
_entity.id
_entity.type
_entity.pdbx_description
1 polymer ?
#
loop_
_entity_poly.entity_id
_entity_poly.type
_entity_poly.pdbx_seq_one_letter_code
_entity_poly.pdbx_strand_id
1 'polypeptide(L)'
;MTAAKAYKGIGMEGAIATWYTQNTGRDLRRFTETARLVAERARPGGDVLEVAPGPGYLAIELATRGYRVTGLDISESFVRIARERARKAGVPVDIRRGNAAQMPFADAAFDFVVCTAAFKNFSDPVGALNEMHRVLRPGGGASVFDLRKDASHEDIDLEVRHMGLSVLNALMTRWTFRLLLLKRAYTREQLERMVAQSRFGRCEIAANGIGFELRLTKAERLNTRSVGLTPAGGVELPSRPSRRPSPRARVEGAGEPELECSEQTPL
;
A
#
# COMPACT_ATOMS: atom_id res chain seq x y z
N MET A 1 24.28 7.49 24.95
CA MET A 1 23.56 6.48 24.17
C MET A 1 23.55 6.94 22.71
N THR A 2 24.29 6.28 21.84
CA THR A 2 24.26 6.58 20.39
C THR A 2 22.89 6.22 19.85
N ALA A 3 22.19 7.21 19.28
CA ALA A 3 20.91 6.98 18.62
C ALA A 3 21.08 5.87 17.58
N ALA A 4 20.25 4.82 17.66
CA ALA A 4 20.29 3.72 16.72
C ALA A 4 20.11 4.27 15.30
N LYS A 5 20.96 3.84 14.37
CA LYS A 5 20.92 4.31 12.98
C LYS A 5 19.57 3.94 12.38
N ALA A 6 18.79 4.91 11.96
CA ALA A 6 17.42 4.71 11.44
C ALA A 6 17.35 4.01 10.07
N TYR A 7 18.51 3.68 9.47
CA TYR A 7 18.63 3.08 8.15
C TYR A 7 19.72 1.99 8.12
N LYS A 8 19.42 0.80 7.61
CA LYS A 8 20.33 -0.35 7.56
C LYS A 8 21.33 -0.30 6.39
N GLY A 9 21.10 0.56 5.42
CA GLY A 9 21.89 0.64 4.19
C GLY A 9 23.12 1.55 4.29
N ILE A 10 23.76 1.73 3.13
CA ILE A 10 24.73 2.80 2.90
C ILE A 10 23.95 4.12 2.90
N GLY A 11 24.43 5.12 3.65
CA GLY A 11 23.81 6.44 3.69
C GLY A 11 23.73 7.03 2.28
N MET A 12 22.54 7.41 1.84
CA MET A 12 22.30 8.00 0.52
C MET A 12 22.56 9.51 0.56
N GLU A 13 23.84 9.89 0.76
CA GLU A 13 24.25 11.27 0.88
C GLU A 13 25.28 11.67 -0.19
N GLY A 14 25.36 12.96 -0.51
CA GLY A 14 26.36 13.54 -1.39
C GLY A 14 26.40 12.92 -2.79
N ALA A 15 27.59 12.49 -3.23
CA ALA A 15 27.82 11.90 -4.55
C ALA A 15 27.02 10.62 -4.78
N ILE A 16 26.78 9.81 -3.73
CA ILE A 16 25.99 8.57 -3.83
C ILE A 16 24.54 8.89 -4.16
N ALA A 17 23.95 9.90 -3.52
CA ALA A 17 22.58 10.35 -3.82
C ALA A 17 22.47 10.89 -5.24
N THR A 18 23.47 11.64 -5.71
CA THR A 18 23.51 12.16 -7.09
C THR A 18 23.61 11.04 -8.10
N TRP A 19 24.54 10.09 -7.90
CA TRP A 19 24.67 8.92 -8.78
C TRP A 19 23.38 8.09 -8.83
N TYR A 20 22.77 7.82 -7.66
CA TYR A 20 21.50 7.10 -7.58
C TYR A 20 20.40 7.82 -8.35
N THR A 21 20.29 9.15 -8.20
CA THR A 21 19.32 9.97 -8.93
C THR A 21 19.47 9.81 -10.45
N GLN A 22 20.69 9.92 -10.96
CA GLN A 22 20.95 9.80 -12.40
C GLN A 22 20.59 8.42 -12.94
N ASN A 23 20.94 7.35 -12.22
CA ASN A 23 20.64 5.99 -12.65
C ASN A 23 19.15 5.65 -12.56
N THR A 24 18.49 6.08 -11.47
CA THR A 24 17.06 5.85 -11.25
C THR A 24 16.20 6.63 -12.25
N GLY A 25 16.66 7.79 -12.71
CA GLY A 25 15.97 8.63 -13.68
C GLY A 25 15.99 8.13 -15.12
N ARG A 26 16.70 7.04 -15.42
CA ARG A 26 16.77 6.49 -16.79
C ARG A 26 15.48 5.78 -17.21
N ASP A 27 14.73 5.22 -16.27
CA ASP A 27 13.45 4.60 -16.53
C ASP A 27 12.37 5.22 -15.63
N LEU A 28 11.63 6.16 -16.17
CA LEU A 28 10.53 6.84 -15.48
C LEU A 28 9.22 6.07 -15.57
N ARG A 29 9.08 5.10 -16.48
CA ARG A 29 7.82 4.34 -16.70
C ARG A 29 7.35 3.65 -15.44
N ARG A 30 8.27 3.11 -14.64
CA ARG A 30 7.94 2.47 -13.37
C ARG A 30 7.25 3.42 -12.38
N PHE A 31 7.62 4.70 -12.37
CA PHE A 31 6.98 5.69 -11.49
C PHE A 31 5.59 6.06 -11.99
N THR A 32 5.42 6.18 -13.31
CA THR A 32 4.11 6.38 -13.94
C THR A 32 3.18 5.21 -13.66
N GLU A 33 3.67 3.97 -13.75
CA GLU A 33 2.89 2.77 -13.42
C GLU A 33 2.57 2.69 -11.93
N THR A 34 3.53 2.95 -11.05
CA THR A 34 3.27 3.01 -9.59
C THR A 34 2.26 4.11 -9.25
N ALA A 35 2.36 5.29 -9.88
CA ALA A 35 1.38 6.36 -9.68
C ALA A 35 -0.03 5.96 -10.16
N ARG A 36 -0.14 5.17 -11.22
CA ARG A 36 -1.41 4.59 -11.68
C ARG A 36 -2.00 3.65 -10.62
N LEU A 37 -1.20 2.73 -10.08
CA LEU A 37 -1.62 1.82 -9.01
C LEU A 37 -2.04 2.56 -7.74
N VAL A 38 -1.35 3.64 -7.38
CA VAL A 38 -1.74 4.51 -6.27
C VAL A 38 -3.09 5.18 -6.57
N ALA A 39 -3.28 5.69 -7.80
CA ALA A 39 -4.50 6.39 -8.20
C ALA A 39 -5.75 5.48 -8.20
N GLU A 40 -5.59 4.18 -8.36
CA GLU A 40 -6.68 3.20 -8.24
C GLU A 40 -7.22 3.05 -6.80
N ARG A 41 -6.43 3.45 -5.81
CA ARG A 41 -6.73 3.23 -4.37
C ARG A 41 -6.81 4.51 -3.57
N ALA A 42 -6.07 5.53 -3.96
CA ALA A 42 -6.08 6.82 -3.30
C ALA A 42 -7.29 7.63 -3.75
N ARG A 43 -7.92 8.34 -2.82
CA ARG A 43 -8.99 9.28 -3.15
C ARG A 43 -8.47 10.33 -4.14
N PRO A 44 -9.16 10.57 -5.28
CA PRO A 44 -8.74 11.60 -6.24
C PRO A 44 -8.52 12.97 -5.58
N GLY A 45 -7.39 13.61 -5.86
CA GLY A 45 -7.01 14.89 -5.26
C GLY A 45 -6.72 14.83 -3.75
N GLY A 46 -6.62 13.63 -3.18
CA GLY A 46 -6.37 13.42 -1.75
C GLY A 46 -4.96 13.80 -1.30
N ASP A 47 -4.77 13.75 0.03
CA ASP A 47 -3.47 13.98 0.67
C ASP A 47 -2.66 12.67 0.66
N VAL A 48 -1.54 12.65 -0.07
CA VAL A 48 -0.67 11.47 -0.20
C VAL A 48 0.68 11.73 0.46
N LEU A 49 1.10 10.81 1.33
CA LEU A 49 2.46 10.79 1.88
C LEU A 49 3.31 9.76 1.12
N GLU A 50 4.41 10.19 0.51
CA GLU A 50 5.45 9.28 0.04
C GLU A 50 6.56 9.17 1.10
N VAL A 51 6.76 7.95 1.60
CA VAL A 51 7.81 7.62 2.57
C VAL A 51 9.06 7.17 1.84
N ALA A 52 10.17 7.85 2.08
CA ALA A 52 11.45 7.70 1.40
C ALA A 52 11.36 7.94 -0.13
N PRO A 53 10.90 9.14 -0.57
CA PRO A 53 10.77 9.48 -1.98
C PRO A 53 12.09 9.47 -2.76
N GLY A 54 13.23 9.47 -2.08
CA GLY A 54 14.53 9.60 -2.72
C GLY A 54 14.59 10.87 -3.60
N PRO A 55 14.88 10.73 -4.91
CA PRO A 55 14.92 11.88 -5.83
C PRO A 55 13.56 12.53 -6.14
N GLY A 56 12.45 11.98 -5.64
CA GLY A 56 11.10 12.55 -5.76
C GLY A 56 10.39 12.27 -7.08
N TYR A 57 10.77 11.25 -7.83
CA TYR A 57 10.15 10.95 -9.12
C TYR A 57 8.66 10.60 -8.99
N LEU A 58 8.31 9.72 -8.05
CA LEU A 58 6.91 9.34 -7.82
C LEU A 58 6.12 10.48 -7.20
N ALA A 59 6.70 11.23 -6.25
CA ALA A 59 6.05 12.40 -5.67
C ALA A 59 5.65 13.43 -6.73
N ILE A 60 6.55 13.71 -7.69
CA ILE A 60 6.29 14.62 -8.80
C ILE A 60 5.19 14.07 -9.71
N GLU A 61 5.25 12.79 -10.06
CA GLU A 61 4.24 12.14 -10.91
C GLU A 61 2.85 12.16 -10.26
N LEU A 62 2.75 11.91 -8.95
CA LEU A 62 1.49 12.01 -8.20
C LEU A 62 0.97 13.46 -8.14
N ALA A 63 1.85 14.44 -7.90
CA ALA A 63 1.47 15.84 -7.89
C ALA A 63 0.97 16.31 -9.27
N THR A 64 1.60 15.86 -10.37
CA THR A 64 1.15 16.11 -11.74
C THR A 64 -0.25 15.54 -12.00
N ARG A 65 -0.63 14.46 -11.32
CA ARG A 65 -1.98 13.86 -11.37
C ARG A 65 -2.99 14.55 -10.44
N GLY A 66 -2.61 15.64 -9.78
CA GLY A 66 -3.49 16.45 -8.95
C GLY A 66 -3.60 16.02 -7.49
N TYR A 67 -2.73 15.14 -7.00
CA TYR A 67 -2.65 14.82 -5.57
C TYR A 67 -1.90 15.91 -4.80
N ARG A 68 -2.28 16.14 -3.53
CA ARG A 68 -1.49 16.95 -2.59
C ARG A 68 -0.43 16.05 -1.97
N VAL A 69 0.80 16.17 -2.44
CA VAL A 69 1.88 15.24 -2.09
C VAL A 69 2.81 15.84 -1.06
N THR A 70 3.05 15.05 0.00
CA THR A 70 4.11 15.27 0.97
C THR A 70 5.11 14.11 0.88
N GLY A 71 6.41 14.40 0.88
CA GLY A 71 7.47 13.40 0.94
C GLY A 71 8.24 13.49 2.26
N LEU A 72 8.59 12.35 2.83
CA LEU A 72 9.42 12.23 4.05
C LEU A 72 10.64 11.37 3.75
N ASP A 73 11.83 11.95 3.76
CA ASP A 73 13.09 11.22 3.57
C ASP A 73 14.07 11.49 4.71
N ILE A 74 14.86 10.49 5.05
CA ILE A 74 15.91 10.64 6.07
C ILE A 74 17.17 11.32 5.53
N SER A 75 17.43 11.20 4.23
CA SER A 75 18.58 11.77 3.54
C SER A 75 18.38 13.26 3.27
N GLU A 76 19.24 14.08 3.79
CA GLU A 76 19.26 15.51 3.51
C GLU A 76 19.52 15.79 2.01
N SER A 77 20.41 15.01 1.41
CA SER A 77 20.73 15.11 -0.01
C SER A 77 19.50 14.82 -0.87
N PHE A 78 18.73 13.79 -0.56
CA PHE A 78 17.51 13.49 -1.31
C PHE A 78 16.42 14.54 -1.09
N VAL A 79 16.26 15.05 0.14
CA VAL A 79 15.31 16.15 0.40
C VAL A 79 15.63 17.36 -0.49
N ARG A 80 16.90 17.75 -0.57
CA ARG A 80 17.34 18.86 -1.43
C ARG A 80 17.11 18.57 -2.91
N ILE A 81 17.48 17.36 -3.38
CA ILE A 81 17.33 16.94 -4.77
C ILE A 81 15.85 16.92 -5.17
N ALA A 82 15.00 16.30 -4.34
CA ALA A 82 13.57 16.17 -4.61
C ALA A 82 12.86 17.54 -4.66
N ARG A 83 13.17 18.45 -3.73
CA ARG A 83 12.68 19.83 -3.75
C ARG A 83 13.05 20.57 -5.03
N GLU A 84 14.32 20.48 -5.44
CA GLU A 84 14.80 21.12 -6.66
C GLU A 84 14.12 20.56 -7.91
N ARG A 85 13.91 19.24 -7.96
CA ARG A 85 13.21 18.58 -9.05
C ARG A 85 11.73 18.96 -9.13
N ALA A 86 11.03 18.99 -7.98
CA ALA A 86 9.64 19.42 -7.93
C ALA A 86 9.48 20.87 -8.40
N ARG A 87 10.40 21.76 -7.95
CA ARG A 87 10.44 23.17 -8.41
C ARG A 87 10.66 23.27 -9.93
N LYS A 88 11.60 22.48 -10.49
CA LYS A 88 11.84 22.45 -11.95
C LYS A 88 10.66 21.90 -12.75
N ALA A 89 9.93 20.95 -12.18
CA ALA A 89 8.72 20.37 -12.78
C ALA A 89 7.49 21.30 -12.63
N GLY A 90 7.59 22.38 -11.85
CA GLY A 90 6.49 23.31 -11.63
C GLY A 90 5.32 22.75 -10.83
N VAL A 91 5.56 21.71 -10.01
CA VAL A 91 4.52 21.07 -9.18
C VAL A 91 4.74 21.31 -7.69
N PRO A 92 3.66 21.54 -6.91
CA PRO A 92 3.76 21.73 -5.47
C PRO A 92 3.92 20.36 -4.77
N VAL A 93 5.11 20.10 -4.23
CA VAL A 93 5.39 18.94 -3.38
C VAL A 93 6.10 19.41 -2.11
N ASP A 94 5.56 19.05 -0.95
CA ASP A 94 6.18 19.36 0.35
C ASP A 94 7.13 18.22 0.75
N ILE A 95 8.45 18.41 0.58
CA ILE A 95 9.45 17.41 0.95
C ILE A 95 10.07 17.77 2.29
N ARG A 96 9.98 16.87 3.27
CA ARG A 96 10.50 17.04 4.62
C ARG A 96 11.58 16.01 4.95
N ARG A 97 12.53 16.41 5.81
CA ARG A 97 13.47 15.48 6.39
C ARG A 97 12.88 14.82 7.63
N GLY A 98 13.01 13.49 7.75
CA GLY A 98 12.53 12.78 8.94
C GLY A 98 12.70 11.27 8.86
N ASN A 99 12.43 10.62 9.99
CA ASN A 99 12.49 9.17 10.14
C ASN A 99 11.10 8.56 9.95
N ALA A 100 11.00 7.52 9.12
CA ALA A 100 9.76 6.78 8.87
C ALA A 100 9.15 6.13 10.14
N ALA A 101 9.98 5.78 11.13
CA ALA A 101 9.52 5.23 12.40
C ALA A 101 9.15 6.31 13.45
N GLN A 102 9.29 7.61 13.10
CA GLN A 102 8.95 8.74 13.96
C GLN A 102 8.60 9.94 13.07
N MET A 103 7.43 9.91 12.46
CA MET A 103 7.01 10.89 11.45
C MET A 103 6.56 12.21 12.10
N PRO A 104 7.06 13.37 11.62
CA PRO A 104 6.70 14.70 12.16
C PRO A 104 5.34 15.20 11.59
N PHE A 105 4.31 14.35 11.62
CA PHE A 105 2.98 14.66 11.14
C PHE A 105 1.94 14.37 12.23
N ALA A 106 0.83 15.09 12.17
CA ALA A 106 -0.32 14.82 13.01
C ALA A 106 -0.98 13.48 12.69
N ASP A 107 -1.76 12.95 13.62
CA ASP A 107 -2.61 11.78 13.39
C ASP A 107 -3.65 12.09 12.31
N ALA A 108 -3.97 11.11 11.48
CA ALA A 108 -5.01 11.23 10.46
C ALA A 108 -4.80 12.40 9.48
N ALA A 109 -3.56 12.67 9.08
CA ALA A 109 -3.19 13.76 8.17
C ALA A 109 -3.36 13.38 6.69
N PHE A 110 -3.25 12.10 6.33
CA PHE A 110 -3.18 11.63 4.94
C PHE A 110 -4.31 10.65 4.60
N ASP A 111 -4.75 10.69 3.34
CA ASP A 111 -5.70 9.74 2.77
C ASP A 111 -5.00 8.46 2.32
N PHE A 112 -3.74 8.59 1.85
CA PHE A 112 -2.94 7.46 1.39
C PHE A 112 -1.46 7.62 1.73
N VAL A 113 -0.79 6.48 1.97
CA VAL A 113 0.67 6.42 2.19
C VAL A 113 1.29 5.48 1.18
N VAL A 114 2.38 5.89 0.54
CA VAL A 114 3.14 5.03 -0.39
C VAL A 114 4.62 5.00 -0.01
N CYS A 115 5.25 3.84 -0.14
CA CYS A 115 6.69 3.66 0.01
C CYS A 115 7.23 2.78 -1.11
N THR A 116 8.27 3.21 -1.82
CA THR A 116 8.84 2.46 -2.94
C THR A 116 10.32 2.17 -2.73
N ALA A 117 10.72 0.90 -2.89
CA ALA A 117 12.11 0.40 -2.91
C ALA A 117 12.98 0.77 -1.67
N ALA A 118 12.36 1.12 -0.55
CA ALA A 118 13.06 1.61 0.65
C ALA A 118 12.77 0.80 1.91
N PHE A 119 11.62 0.14 2.01
CA PHE A 119 11.15 -0.51 3.24
C PHE A 119 12.12 -1.56 3.79
N LYS A 120 12.76 -2.35 2.92
CA LYS A 120 13.79 -3.35 3.30
C LYS A 120 14.99 -2.75 4.04
N ASN A 121 15.19 -1.44 3.93
CA ASN A 121 16.32 -0.73 4.55
C ASN A 121 15.95 -0.04 5.86
N PHE A 122 14.69 -0.07 6.30
CA PHE A 122 14.29 0.54 7.57
C PHE A 122 14.86 -0.26 8.74
N SER A 123 15.45 0.42 9.72
CA SER A 123 15.97 -0.21 10.93
C SER A 123 14.84 -0.67 11.87
N ASP A 124 13.72 0.05 11.87
CA ASP A 124 12.50 -0.26 12.61
C ASP A 124 11.29 -0.31 11.65
N PRO A 125 11.10 -1.42 10.93
CA PRO A 125 9.99 -1.55 9.98
C PRO A 125 8.61 -1.61 10.66
N VAL A 126 8.51 -2.19 11.87
CA VAL A 126 7.23 -2.23 12.61
C VAL A 126 6.86 -0.84 13.13
N GLY A 127 7.84 -0.08 13.65
CA GLY A 127 7.63 1.32 14.01
C GLY A 127 7.19 2.17 12.82
N ALA A 128 7.79 1.97 11.64
CA ALA A 128 7.38 2.66 10.42
C ALA A 128 5.95 2.31 10.00
N LEU A 129 5.54 1.03 10.08
CA LEU A 129 4.16 0.61 9.83
C LEU A 129 3.19 1.26 10.84
N ASN A 130 3.56 1.34 12.11
CA ASN A 130 2.75 2.00 13.14
C ASN A 130 2.58 3.49 12.88
N GLU A 131 3.62 4.15 12.41
CA GLU A 131 3.57 5.57 12.03
C GLU A 131 2.74 5.78 10.75
N MET A 132 2.89 4.93 9.73
CA MET A 132 2.02 4.94 8.55
C MET A 132 0.54 4.79 8.97
N HIS A 133 0.23 3.85 9.86
CA HIS A 133 -1.13 3.69 10.39
C HIS A 133 -1.60 4.94 11.17
N ARG A 134 -0.74 5.54 11.99
CA ARG A 134 -1.09 6.72 12.80
C ARG A 134 -1.47 7.91 11.91
N VAL A 135 -0.65 8.20 10.91
CA VAL A 135 -0.83 9.37 10.03
C VAL A 135 -1.95 9.18 9.00
N LEU A 136 -2.40 7.96 8.73
CA LEU A 136 -3.55 7.69 7.87
C LEU A 136 -4.85 8.11 8.54
N ARG A 137 -5.76 8.68 7.76
CA ARG A 137 -7.18 8.86 8.14
C ARG A 137 -7.87 7.50 8.31
N PRO A 138 -8.92 7.39 9.11
CA PRO A 138 -9.78 6.21 9.11
C PRO A 138 -10.28 5.91 7.69
N GLY A 139 -10.24 4.64 7.27
CA GLY A 139 -10.54 4.22 5.90
C GLY A 139 -9.41 4.43 4.89
N GLY A 140 -8.34 5.14 5.28
CA GLY A 140 -7.18 5.36 4.42
C GLY A 140 -6.34 4.11 4.20
N GLY A 141 -5.60 4.09 3.09
CA GLY A 141 -4.77 2.96 2.68
C GLY A 141 -3.29 3.25 2.60
N ALA A 142 -2.47 2.19 2.60
CA ALA A 142 -1.06 2.29 2.28
C ALA A 142 -0.62 1.17 1.33
N SER A 143 0.35 1.49 0.44
CA SER A 143 1.03 0.52 -0.40
C SER A 143 2.55 0.62 -0.23
N VAL A 144 3.18 -0.53 0.02
CA VAL A 144 4.65 -0.65 0.02
C VAL A 144 5.07 -1.52 -1.14
N PHE A 145 5.87 -0.96 -2.05
CA PHE A 145 6.46 -1.66 -3.19
C PHE A 145 7.94 -1.88 -2.92
N ASP A 146 8.38 -3.13 -2.85
CA ASP A 146 9.80 -3.46 -2.64
C ASP A 146 10.14 -4.82 -3.26
N LEU A 147 11.41 -5.20 -3.20
CA LEU A 147 11.90 -6.49 -3.65
C LEU A 147 11.49 -7.60 -2.68
N ARG A 148 11.19 -8.79 -3.21
CA ARG A 148 10.92 -10.00 -2.43
C ARG A 148 12.16 -10.89 -2.37
N LYS A 149 12.43 -11.44 -1.18
CA LYS A 149 13.60 -12.29 -0.93
C LYS A 149 13.49 -13.65 -1.61
N ASP A 150 12.29 -14.15 -1.76
CA ASP A 150 11.91 -15.43 -2.34
C ASP A 150 11.67 -15.39 -3.86
N ALA A 151 12.12 -14.31 -4.55
CA ALA A 151 12.08 -14.23 -6.00
C ALA A 151 12.89 -15.38 -6.62
N SER A 152 12.28 -16.08 -7.58
CA SER A 152 12.91 -17.20 -8.27
C SER A 152 14.04 -16.73 -9.20
N HIS A 153 14.86 -17.68 -9.62
CA HIS A 153 15.88 -17.39 -10.64
C HIS A 153 15.25 -16.97 -11.96
N GLU A 154 14.10 -17.54 -12.30
CA GLU A 154 13.33 -17.22 -13.49
C GLU A 154 12.77 -15.79 -13.44
N ASP A 155 12.24 -15.35 -12.28
CA ASP A 155 11.80 -13.98 -12.08
C ASP A 155 12.93 -12.97 -12.30
N ILE A 156 14.12 -13.26 -11.74
CA ILE A 156 15.32 -12.41 -11.91
C ILE A 156 15.74 -12.36 -13.36
N ASP A 157 15.75 -13.51 -14.05
CA ASP A 157 16.16 -13.60 -15.45
C ASP A 157 15.17 -12.89 -16.38
N LEU A 158 13.88 -12.94 -16.07
CA LEU A 158 12.85 -12.21 -16.82
C LEU A 158 13.02 -10.71 -16.65
N GLU A 159 13.19 -10.24 -15.41
CA GLU A 159 13.41 -8.82 -15.11
C GLU A 159 14.65 -8.27 -15.81
N VAL A 160 15.78 -9.00 -15.74
CA VAL A 160 17.03 -8.58 -16.40
C VAL A 160 16.89 -8.56 -17.93
N ARG A 161 16.09 -9.46 -18.53
CA ARG A 161 15.78 -9.42 -19.96
C ARG A 161 15.00 -8.17 -20.33
N HIS A 162 14.00 -7.80 -19.54
CA HIS A 162 13.20 -6.57 -19.75
C HIS A 162 14.02 -5.29 -19.65
N MET A 163 15.14 -5.30 -18.93
CA MET A 163 16.05 -4.14 -18.84
C MET A 163 16.83 -3.85 -20.13
N GLY A 164 16.84 -4.76 -21.11
CA GLY A 164 17.52 -4.55 -22.39
C GLY A 164 19.03 -4.32 -22.28
N LEU A 165 19.69 -4.91 -21.28
CA LEU A 165 21.11 -4.71 -20.99
C LEU A 165 22.02 -5.51 -21.95
N SER A 166 23.25 -5.03 -22.15
CA SER A 166 24.29 -5.85 -22.80
C SER A 166 24.57 -7.13 -21.99
N VAL A 167 25.07 -8.17 -22.63
CA VAL A 167 25.31 -9.50 -22.03
C VAL A 167 26.12 -9.39 -20.72
N LEU A 168 27.20 -8.62 -20.72
CA LEU A 168 28.03 -8.43 -19.54
C LEU A 168 27.27 -7.72 -18.42
N ASN A 169 26.57 -6.62 -18.73
CA ASN A 169 25.77 -5.89 -17.77
C ASN A 169 24.62 -6.74 -17.23
N ALA A 170 23.98 -7.55 -18.08
CA ALA A 170 22.93 -8.48 -17.65
C ALA A 170 23.47 -9.50 -16.62
N LEU A 171 24.66 -10.08 -16.88
CA LEU A 171 25.30 -11.01 -15.96
C LEU A 171 25.62 -10.34 -14.61
N MET A 172 26.24 -9.16 -14.63
CA MET A 172 26.54 -8.39 -13.41
C MET A 172 25.27 -8.01 -12.64
N THR A 173 24.21 -7.63 -13.34
CA THR A 173 22.92 -7.26 -12.74
C THR A 173 22.27 -8.46 -12.05
N ARG A 174 22.28 -9.66 -12.69
CA ARG A 174 21.81 -10.91 -12.06
C ARG A 174 22.57 -11.19 -10.76
N TRP A 175 23.91 -11.07 -10.80
CA TRP A 175 24.75 -11.25 -9.61
C TRP A 175 24.39 -10.24 -8.51
N THR A 176 24.18 -8.98 -8.86
CA THR A 176 23.81 -7.92 -7.92
C THR A 176 22.45 -8.20 -7.27
N PHE A 177 21.46 -8.62 -8.04
CA PHE A 177 20.17 -9.03 -7.47
C PHE A 177 20.34 -10.18 -6.49
N ARG A 178 20.99 -11.28 -6.90
CA ARG A 178 21.13 -12.51 -6.08
C ARG A 178 21.95 -12.30 -4.82
N LEU A 179 23.06 -11.58 -4.89
CA LEU A 179 24.03 -11.50 -3.79
C LEU A 179 23.82 -10.31 -2.87
N LEU A 180 23.28 -9.20 -3.35
CA LEU A 180 23.21 -7.96 -2.59
C LEU A 180 21.79 -7.50 -2.31
N LEU A 181 20.96 -7.36 -3.35
CA LEU A 181 19.66 -6.69 -3.20
C LEU A 181 18.62 -7.59 -2.52
N LEU A 182 18.50 -8.85 -2.96
CA LEU A 182 17.51 -9.77 -2.39
C LEU A 182 17.86 -10.26 -1.00
N LYS A 183 19.14 -10.25 -0.60
CA LYS A 183 19.55 -10.62 0.77
C LYS A 183 18.93 -9.74 1.85
N ARG A 184 18.66 -8.46 1.53
CA ARG A 184 18.05 -7.50 2.45
C ARG A 184 16.53 -7.46 2.37
N ALA A 185 15.97 -8.04 1.31
CA ALA A 185 14.53 -8.10 1.11
C ALA A 185 13.85 -9.03 2.13
N TYR A 186 12.54 -8.91 2.25
CA TYR A 186 11.72 -9.73 3.13
C TYR A 186 11.01 -10.84 2.35
N THR A 187 10.79 -11.99 3.01
CA THR A 187 9.85 -13.01 2.51
C THR A 187 8.41 -12.60 2.83
N ARG A 188 7.44 -13.26 2.19
CA ARG A 188 6.01 -13.06 2.48
C ARG A 188 5.72 -13.24 3.98
N GLU A 189 6.20 -14.34 4.58
CA GLU A 189 5.94 -14.66 6.00
C GLU A 189 6.58 -13.65 6.95
N GLN A 190 7.72 -13.04 6.56
CA GLN A 190 8.35 -11.98 7.34
C GLN A 190 7.50 -10.70 7.31
N LEU A 191 6.95 -10.35 6.12
CA LEU A 191 6.06 -9.21 5.98
C LEU A 191 4.77 -9.41 6.78
N GLU A 192 4.12 -10.56 6.67
CA GLU A 192 2.90 -10.90 7.41
C GLU A 192 3.12 -10.82 8.92
N ARG A 193 4.25 -11.35 9.43
CA ARG A 193 4.61 -11.22 10.85
C ARG A 193 4.81 -9.79 11.30
N MET A 194 5.50 -8.95 10.51
CA MET A 194 5.70 -7.54 10.85
C MET A 194 4.37 -6.78 10.86
N VAL A 195 3.49 -7.05 9.89
CA VAL A 195 2.17 -6.43 9.86
C VAL A 195 1.31 -6.89 11.03
N ALA A 196 1.32 -8.18 11.38
CA ALA A 196 0.61 -8.71 12.55
C ALA A 196 1.07 -8.06 13.87
N GLN A 197 2.36 -7.66 13.97
CA GLN A 197 2.90 -6.93 15.12
C GLN A 197 2.60 -5.41 15.06
N SER A 198 2.13 -4.90 13.93
CA SER A 198 1.80 -3.50 13.75
C SER A 198 0.31 -3.23 14.05
N ARG A 199 -0.05 -1.93 14.10
CA ARG A 199 -1.44 -1.50 14.26
C ARG A 199 -2.36 -1.85 13.09
N PHE A 200 -1.83 -2.24 11.95
CA PHE A 200 -2.63 -2.73 10.82
C PHE A 200 -3.21 -4.12 11.07
N GLY A 201 -2.45 -5.00 11.71
CA GLY A 201 -2.86 -6.37 12.08
C GLY A 201 -2.99 -7.34 10.91
N ARG A 202 -3.37 -6.87 9.72
CA ARG A 202 -3.56 -7.67 8.50
C ARG A 202 -3.14 -6.92 7.25
N CYS A 203 -2.81 -7.66 6.19
CA CYS A 203 -2.42 -7.11 4.89
C CYS A 203 -2.83 -8.03 3.74
N GLU A 204 -2.77 -7.47 2.53
CA GLU A 204 -2.74 -8.22 1.29
C GLU A 204 -1.35 -8.08 0.66
N ILE A 205 -0.80 -9.18 0.14
CA ILE A 205 0.50 -9.17 -0.53
C ILE A 205 0.33 -9.72 -1.94
N ALA A 206 0.56 -8.86 -2.93
CA ALA A 206 0.60 -9.22 -4.34
C ALA A 206 2.06 -9.31 -4.79
N ALA A 207 2.51 -10.50 -5.22
CA ALA A 207 3.83 -10.67 -5.83
C ALA A 207 3.77 -10.26 -7.31
N ASN A 208 4.83 -9.60 -7.79
CA ASN A 208 4.99 -9.23 -9.19
C ASN A 208 6.47 -9.35 -9.59
N GLY A 209 6.82 -10.40 -10.31
CA GLY A 209 8.20 -10.72 -10.67
C GLY A 209 9.11 -10.74 -9.43
N ILE A 210 10.18 -9.96 -9.45
CA ILE A 210 11.13 -9.85 -8.33
C ILE A 210 10.64 -8.97 -7.17
N GLY A 211 9.48 -8.35 -7.29
CA GLY A 211 8.92 -7.42 -6.32
C GLY A 211 7.64 -7.92 -5.67
N PHE A 212 7.17 -7.15 -4.70
CA PHE A 212 5.85 -7.28 -4.09
C PHE A 212 5.19 -5.92 -3.92
N GLU A 213 3.89 -5.93 -3.84
CA GLU A 213 3.09 -4.87 -3.28
C GLU A 213 2.45 -5.36 -1.97
N LEU A 214 2.76 -4.69 -0.86
CA LEU A 214 2.11 -4.88 0.43
C LEU A 214 1.02 -3.81 0.56
N ARG A 215 -0.24 -4.25 0.63
CA ARG A 215 -1.43 -3.40 0.75
C ARG A 215 -1.94 -3.43 2.19
N LEU A 216 -2.17 -2.25 2.72
CA LEU A 216 -2.60 -2.04 4.10
C LEU A 216 -3.78 -1.08 4.13
N THR A 217 -4.73 -1.32 5.03
CA THR A 217 -5.89 -0.46 5.20
C THR A 217 -6.09 -0.17 6.67
N LYS A 218 -6.25 1.10 7.02
CA LYS A 218 -6.68 1.52 8.34
C LYS A 218 -8.19 1.38 8.45
N ALA A 219 -8.67 0.62 9.42
CA ALA A 219 -10.10 0.44 9.63
C ALA A 219 -10.82 1.80 9.80
N GLU A 220 -12.02 1.89 9.28
CA GLU A 220 -12.91 3.01 9.58
C GLU A 220 -13.23 3.04 11.07
N ARG A 221 -13.39 4.24 11.63
CA ARG A 221 -13.95 4.35 12.98
C ARG A 221 -15.41 3.91 12.91
N LEU A 222 -15.75 2.79 13.53
CA LEU A 222 -17.14 2.46 13.76
C LEU A 222 -17.79 3.64 14.49
N ASN A 223 -18.72 4.29 13.81
CA ASN A 223 -19.49 5.39 14.38
C ASN A 223 -20.49 4.77 15.39
N THR A 224 -20.04 4.49 16.61
CA THR A 224 -20.91 4.13 17.73
C THR A 224 -21.69 5.34 18.20
N ARG A 225 -22.28 6.11 17.27
CA ARG A 225 -23.35 7.04 17.63
C ARG A 225 -24.64 6.24 17.69
N SER A 226 -24.92 5.83 18.91
CA SER A 226 -26.27 5.75 19.47
C SER A 226 -27.35 5.12 18.58
N VAL A 227 -27.50 3.80 18.68
CA VAL A 227 -28.88 3.35 18.86
C VAL A 227 -29.21 3.75 20.31
N GLY A 228 -29.77 4.93 20.50
CA GLY A 228 -30.45 5.32 21.71
C GLY A 228 -31.61 4.37 21.86
N LEU A 229 -31.43 3.34 22.68
CA LEU A 229 -32.51 2.61 23.26
C LEU A 229 -33.19 3.61 24.24
N THR A 230 -34.18 4.32 23.74
CA THR A 230 -35.23 4.86 24.57
C THR A 230 -35.86 3.68 25.29
N PRO A 231 -35.90 3.65 26.63
CA PRO A 231 -36.67 2.65 27.32
C PRO A 231 -38.14 2.89 26.96
N ALA A 232 -38.66 2.02 26.10
CA ALA A 232 -40.11 1.99 25.81
C ALA A 232 -40.85 1.77 27.09
N GLY A 233 -41.72 2.73 27.40
CA GLY A 233 -42.69 2.66 28.47
C GLY A 233 -43.47 1.37 28.49
N GLY A 234 -43.86 0.96 29.68
CA GLY A 234 -44.58 -0.25 29.97
C GLY A 234 -45.77 -0.49 29.04
N VAL A 235 -45.77 -1.66 28.41
CA VAL A 235 -46.93 -2.17 27.72
C VAL A 235 -47.64 -3.12 28.65
N GLU A 236 -48.81 -2.66 29.14
CA GLU A 236 -49.82 -3.51 29.79
C GLU A 236 -50.19 -4.67 28.84
N LEU A 237 -50.16 -5.88 29.40
CA LEU A 237 -50.60 -7.11 28.74
C LEU A 237 -52.14 -7.12 28.65
N PRO A 238 -52.75 -7.24 27.50
CA PRO A 238 -54.17 -7.58 27.37
C PRO A 238 -54.37 -9.09 27.57
N SER A 239 -55.37 -9.41 28.42
CA SER A 239 -55.85 -10.73 28.78
C SER A 239 -56.28 -11.60 27.59
N ARG A 240 -55.95 -12.91 27.67
CA ARG A 240 -56.31 -13.96 26.69
C ARG A 240 -57.81 -14.07 26.50
N PRO A 241 -58.32 -14.26 25.31
CA PRO A 241 -59.58 -14.95 25.04
C PRO A 241 -59.35 -16.41 24.61
N SER A 242 -60.32 -17.22 25.01
CA SER A 242 -60.41 -18.66 24.98
C SER A 242 -60.44 -19.28 23.55
N ARG A 243 -59.96 -20.52 23.50
CA ARG A 243 -59.98 -21.46 22.39
C ARG A 243 -61.39 -21.73 21.84
N ARG A 244 -61.55 -21.86 20.51
CA ARG A 244 -62.46 -22.79 19.83
C ARG A 244 -61.79 -23.40 18.58
N PRO A 245 -62.15 -24.65 18.21
CA PRO A 245 -61.36 -25.44 17.29
C PRO A 245 -61.85 -25.41 15.83
N SER A 246 -61.01 -25.96 14.97
CA SER A 246 -61.01 -26.18 13.52
C SER A 246 -62.34 -26.43 12.80
N PRO A 247 -62.34 -26.32 11.44
CA PRO A 247 -62.30 -27.58 10.65
C PRO A 247 -61.31 -27.59 9.45
N ARG A 248 -61.02 -28.84 9.08
CA ARG A 248 -60.22 -29.30 7.93
C ARG A 248 -60.95 -29.02 6.60
N ALA A 249 -60.19 -28.71 5.54
CA ALA A 249 -60.43 -29.06 4.13
C ALA A 249 -59.11 -28.90 3.36
N ARG A 250 -58.63 -29.88 2.89
CA ARG A 250 -58.66 -30.68 1.65
C ARG A 250 -57.63 -30.20 0.63
N VAL A 251 -56.80 -31.15 0.27
CA VAL A 251 -55.78 -31.26 -0.76
C VAL A 251 -56.40 -31.28 -2.15
N GLU A 252 -55.77 -30.67 -3.11
CA GLU A 252 -55.72 -30.92 -4.57
C GLU A 252 -54.76 -29.88 -5.12
N GLY A 253 -53.68 -30.14 -5.85
CA GLY A 253 -53.34 -31.16 -6.81
C GLY A 253 -52.74 -30.44 -8.02
N ALA A 254 -51.55 -30.88 -8.41
CA ALA A 254 -51.01 -30.88 -9.76
C ALA A 254 -50.56 -29.59 -10.46
N GLY A 255 -49.34 -29.64 -11.03
CA GLY A 255 -48.94 -28.90 -12.20
C GLY A 255 -47.47 -28.53 -12.27
N GLU A 256 -46.59 -29.46 -12.58
CA GLU A 256 -45.35 -29.13 -13.33
C GLU A 256 -45.71 -28.73 -14.76
N PRO A 257 -44.96 -27.88 -15.44
CA PRO A 257 -44.19 -28.37 -16.59
C PRO A 257 -42.76 -27.81 -16.66
N GLU A 258 -41.83 -28.69 -16.89
CA GLU A 258 -41.02 -28.91 -18.10
C GLU A 258 -40.05 -27.79 -18.54
N LEU A 259 -38.83 -28.20 -18.55
CA LEU A 259 -37.63 -27.83 -19.27
C LEU A 259 -37.81 -27.28 -20.69
N GLU A 260 -37.09 -26.22 -20.99
CA GLU A 260 -36.52 -26.07 -22.34
C GLU A 260 -35.08 -25.54 -22.25
N CYS A 261 -34.21 -26.42 -22.77
CA CYS A 261 -32.80 -26.23 -23.05
C CYS A 261 -32.66 -25.54 -24.41
N SER A 262 -31.88 -24.49 -24.54
CA SER A 262 -31.32 -24.15 -25.85
C SER A 262 -29.84 -23.74 -25.68
N GLU A 263 -29.00 -24.66 -26.12
CA GLU A 263 -27.63 -24.43 -26.55
C GLU A 263 -27.57 -23.41 -27.68
N GLN A 264 -26.59 -22.53 -27.65
CA GLN A 264 -25.90 -22.05 -28.86
C GLN A 264 -24.51 -21.51 -28.50
N THR A 265 -23.52 -22.27 -28.89
CA THR A 265 -22.12 -21.90 -29.14
C THR A 265 -21.99 -21.63 -30.66
N PRO A 266 -20.86 -21.22 -31.25
CA PRO A 266 -19.99 -20.02 -31.07
C PRO A 266 -19.79 -19.26 -32.41
N LEU A 267 -19.17 -18.10 -32.31
CA LEU A 267 -18.17 -17.66 -33.33
C LEU A 267 -17.20 -16.68 -32.66
#